data_8de487d8be0931f9df261f3e986d06ad
#
_entry.id   8de487d8be0931f9df261f3e986d06ad
#
_cell.length_a   1.000
_cell.length_b   1.000
_cell.length_c   1.000
_cell.angle_alpha   90.00
_cell.angle_beta   90.00
_cell.angle_gamma   90.00
#
_symmetry.space_group_name_H-M   'P 1'
#
loop_
_entity.id
_entity.type
_entity.pdbx_description
1 polymer ?
#
loop_
_entity_poly.entity_id
_entity_poly.type
_entity_poly.pdbx_seq_one_letter_code
_entity_poly.pdbx_strand_id
1 'polypeptide(L)'
;MTPRRALALLAVTVVSASIAAVAPSALARNQAKATVTATDFKFKFVPARVTAGVATFTVVNKGGATHDLRIAGKKTKLLNPGQRAVLKVTLKKGKRYAYLCTVPGHAALGMKGTLVVR
;
A
#
# COMPACT_ATOMS: atom_id res chain seq x y z
N MET A 1 14.95 79.74 -18.53
CA MET A 1 14.93 78.79 -17.38
C MET A 1 13.96 77.65 -17.69
N THR A 2 14.44 76.56 -18.10
CA THR A 2 13.62 75.38 -18.36
C THR A 2 13.66 74.39 -17.14
N PRO A 3 12.53 73.99 -16.55
CA PRO A 3 12.58 73.09 -15.46
C PRO A 3 12.85 71.68 -16.03
N ARG A 4 13.92 71.04 -15.54
CA ARG A 4 14.24 69.67 -15.77
C ARG A 4 13.19 68.79 -15.05
N ARG A 5 12.39 68.10 -15.84
CA ARG A 5 11.53 67.03 -15.31
C ARG A 5 12.39 65.87 -14.99
N ALA A 6 12.50 65.50 -13.70
CA ALA A 6 13.09 64.29 -13.27
C ALA A 6 12.12 63.13 -13.55
N LEU A 7 12.52 62.22 -14.45
CA LEU A 7 11.82 60.96 -14.62
C LEU A 7 12.16 60.05 -13.43
N ALA A 8 11.18 59.80 -12.57
CA ALA A 8 11.30 58.79 -11.55
C ALA A 8 11.10 57.42 -12.21
N LEU A 9 12.17 56.66 -12.32
CA LEU A 9 12.09 55.25 -12.71
C LEU A 9 11.52 54.45 -11.53
N LEU A 10 10.26 54.07 -11.67
CA LEU A 10 9.65 53.07 -10.77
C LEU A 10 10.27 51.69 -11.09
N ALA A 11 11.15 51.23 -10.22
CA ALA A 11 11.64 49.86 -10.29
C ALA A 11 10.52 48.92 -9.83
N VAL A 12 9.92 48.19 -10.76
CA VAL A 12 8.98 47.12 -10.45
C VAL A 12 9.81 45.93 -10.01
N THR A 13 9.88 45.72 -8.71
CA THR A 13 10.45 44.48 -8.17
C THR A 13 9.45 43.34 -8.39
N VAL A 14 9.72 42.49 -9.36
CA VAL A 14 8.99 41.24 -9.54
C VAL A 14 9.41 40.30 -8.43
N VAL A 15 8.56 40.14 -7.43
CA VAL A 15 8.73 39.10 -6.41
C VAL A 15 8.34 37.79 -7.07
N SER A 16 9.33 37.02 -7.49
CA SER A 16 9.13 35.68 -7.96
C SER A 16 8.77 34.79 -6.74
N ALA A 17 7.49 34.51 -6.56
CA ALA A 17 7.05 33.52 -5.58
C ALA A 17 7.49 32.14 -6.07
N SER A 18 8.56 31.62 -5.52
CA SER A 18 8.96 30.22 -5.75
C SER A 18 7.96 29.33 -5.06
N ILE A 19 7.09 28.69 -5.84
CA ILE A 19 6.23 27.64 -5.32
C ILE A 19 7.11 26.41 -5.11
N ALA A 20 7.50 26.18 -3.86
CA ALA A 20 8.19 24.96 -3.50
C ALA A 20 7.21 23.77 -3.69
N ALA A 21 7.53 22.87 -4.62
CA ALA A 21 6.78 21.63 -4.76
C ALA A 21 6.95 20.79 -3.49
N VAL A 22 5.84 20.57 -2.77
CA VAL A 22 5.86 19.69 -1.59
C VAL A 22 5.96 18.26 -2.09
N ALA A 23 7.11 17.60 -1.82
CA ALA A 23 7.25 16.18 -2.09
C ALA A 23 6.25 15.38 -1.23
N PRO A 24 5.63 14.30 -1.75
CA PRO A 24 4.75 13.46 -0.95
C PRO A 24 5.50 12.98 0.29
N SER A 25 4.81 12.96 1.44
CA SER A 25 5.40 12.55 2.71
C SER A 25 6.03 11.15 2.60
N ALA A 26 7.09 10.88 3.36
CA ALA A 26 7.74 9.57 3.40
C ALA A 26 6.75 8.45 3.77
N LEU A 27 5.71 8.74 4.57
CA LEU A 27 4.62 7.83 4.91
C LEU A 27 3.80 7.41 3.68
N ALA A 28 3.51 8.33 2.74
CA ALA A 28 2.80 8.00 1.51
C ALA A 28 3.65 7.13 0.57
N ARG A 29 4.99 7.29 0.59
CA ARG A 29 5.93 6.47 -0.20
C ARG A 29 6.12 5.06 0.35
N ASN A 30 5.90 4.85 1.65
CA ASN A 30 6.11 3.57 2.33
C ASN A 30 4.84 2.71 2.42
N GLN A 31 3.77 3.09 1.74
CA GLN A 31 2.58 2.27 1.65
C GLN A 31 2.82 1.12 0.68
N ALA A 32 2.93 -0.07 1.23
CA ALA A 32 2.98 -1.28 0.42
C ALA A 32 1.57 -1.66 -0.03
N LYS A 33 1.47 -2.09 -1.28
CA LYS A 33 0.23 -2.63 -1.84
C LYS A 33 0.54 -3.96 -2.51
N ALA A 34 -0.29 -4.94 -2.28
CA ALA A 34 -0.19 -6.23 -2.96
C ALA A 34 -1.58 -6.78 -3.25
N THR A 35 -1.69 -7.47 -4.35
CA THR A 35 -2.86 -8.31 -4.65
C THR A 35 -2.55 -9.72 -4.20
N VAL A 36 -3.47 -10.30 -3.44
CA VAL A 36 -3.39 -11.66 -2.95
C VAL A 36 -4.49 -12.48 -3.60
N THR A 37 -4.10 -13.39 -4.45
CA THR A 37 -5.04 -14.30 -5.10
C THR A 37 -5.13 -15.58 -4.29
N ALA A 38 -6.32 -15.91 -3.81
CA ALA A 38 -6.63 -17.17 -3.17
C ALA A 38 -7.21 -18.14 -4.20
N THR A 39 -6.62 -19.32 -4.29
CA THR A 39 -7.16 -20.45 -5.06
C THR A 39 -7.27 -21.65 -4.11
N ASP A 40 -7.81 -22.74 -4.57
CA ASP A 40 -7.85 -23.98 -3.77
C ASP A 40 -6.47 -24.66 -3.86
N PHE A 41 -5.76 -24.57 -2.94
CA PHE A 41 -5.48 -24.31 -1.57
C PHE A 41 -4.13 -23.60 -1.47
N LYS A 42 -4.01 -22.42 -2.03
CA LYS A 42 -2.79 -21.62 -2.03
C LYS A 42 -3.09 -20.12 -2.14
N PHE A 43 -2.11 -19.32 -1.73
CA PHE A 43 -2.09 -17.87 -1.95
C PHE A 43 -0.97 -17.48 -2.88
N LYS A 44 -1.25 -16.50 -3.72
CA LYS A 44 -0.23 -15.83 -4.54
C LYS A 44 -0.23 -14.33 -4.23
N PHE A 45 0.89 -13.83 -3.73
CA PHE A 45 1.13 -12.42 -3.48
C PHE A 45 1.83 -11.77 -4.68
N VAL A 46 1.28 -10.66 -5.15
CA VAL A 46 1.89 -9.85 -6.22
C VAL A 46 1.91 -8.38 -5.78
N PRO A 47 3.08 -7.79 -5.52
CA PRO A 47 4.41 -8.41 -5.51
C PRO A 47 4.59 -9.42 -4.37
N ALA A 48 5.52 -10.36 -4.54
CA ALA A 48 5.79 -11.39 -3.54
C ALA A 48 6.51 -10.86 -2.29
N ARG A 49 7.14 -9.70 -2.41
CA ARG A 49 7.80 -9.00 -1.31
C ARG A 49 7.18 -7.62 -1.15
N VAL A 50 6.96 -7.23 0.08
CA VAL A 50 6.38 -5.93 0.43
C VAL A 50 7.34 -5.13 1.29
N THR A 51 7.22 -3.81 1.22
CA THR A 51 7.99 -2.89 2.06
C THR A 51 7.35 -2.74 3.43
N ALA A 52 8.17 -2.35 4.42
CA ALA A 52 7.70 -2.07 5.77
C ALA A 52 6.72 -0.88 5.79
N GLY A 53 5.91 -0.82 6.82
CA GLY A 53 4.89 0.20 7.04
C GLY A 53 3.48 -0.35 6.91
N VAL A 54 2.52 0.51 6.63
CA VAL A 54 1.13 0.09 6.41
C VAL A 54 1.02 -0.59 5.05
N ALA A 55 0.67 -1.87 5.07
CA ALA A 55 0.44 -2.65 3.86
C ALA A 55 -1.06 -2.80 3.60
N THR A 56 -1.46 -2.62 2.36
CA THR A 56 -2.83 -2.83 1.89
C THR A 56 -2.86 -4.04 0.97
N PHE A 57 -3.53 -5.08 1.41
CA PHE A 57 -3.73 -6.30 0.62
C PHE A 57 -5.13 -6.32 0.04
N THR A 58 -5.22 -6.44 -1.27
CA THR A 58 -6.49 -6.75 -1.93
C THR A 58 -6.53 -8.26 -2.13
N VAL A 59 -7.39 -8.93 -1.39
CA VAL A 59 -7.54 -10.38 -1.42
C VAL A 59 -8.70 -10.73 -2.32
N VAL A 60 -8.45 -11.56 -3.32
CA VAL A 60 -9.46 -12.01 -4.29
C VAL A 60 -9.55 -13.52 -4.24
N ASN A 61 -10.75 -14.04 -4.02
CA ASN A 61 -10.99 -15.49 -4.09
C ASN A 61 -11.31 -15.91 -5.53
N LYS A 62 -10.35 -16.59 -6.16
CA LYS A 62 -10.50 -17.21 -7.48
C LYS A 62 -10.63 -18.73 -7.42
N GLY A 63 -10.76 -19.28 -6.22
CA GLY A 63 -11.00 -20.71 -6.01
C GLY A 63 -12.45 -21.09 -6.09
N GLY A 64 -12.73 -22.38 -5.97
CA GLY A 64 -14.07 -22.93 -5.90
C GLY A 64 -14.62 -23.01 -4.47
N ALA A 65 -13.75 -22.99 -3.48
CA ALA A 65 -14.10 -23.02 -2.05
C ALA A 65 -14.10 -21.61 -1.44
N THR A 66 -14.68 -21.49 -0.25
CA THR A 66 -14.61 -20.29 0.57
C THR A 66 -13.22 -20.16 1.20
N HIS A 67 -12.64 -18.99 1.19
CA HIS A 67 -11.32 -18.71 1.74
C HIS A 67 -11.31 -17.40 2.53
N ASP A 68 -10.34 -17.26 3.43
CA ASP A 68 -9.97 -16.00 4.06
C ASP A 68 -8.45 -15.88 4.11
N LEU A 69 -7.95 -14.72 4.49
CA LEU A 69 -6.53 -14.48 4.74
C LEU A 69 -6.34 -13.95 6.15
N ARG A 70 -5.53 -14.65 6.94
CA ARG A 70 -5.03 -14.18 8.22
C ARG A 70 -3.55 -13.90 8.14
N ILE A 71 -3.14 -12.71 8.51
CA ILE A 71 -1.73 -12.28 8.56
C ILE A 71 -1.55 -11.14 9.58
N ALA A 72 -0.43 -11.12 10.27
CA ALA A 72 -0.07 -10.04 11.20
C ALA A 72 -1.17 -9.73 12.24
N GLY A 73 -1.83 -10.74 12.77
CA GLY A 73 -2.88 -10.62 13.77
C GLY A 73 -4.23 -10.12 13.26
N LYS A 74 -4.38 -9.93 11.95
CA LYS A 74 -5.64 -9.52 11.31
C LYS A 74 -6.08 -10.54 10.27
N LYS A 75 -7.37 -10.50 9.95
CA LYS A 75 -7.95 -11.45 9.01
C LYS A 75 -9.06 -10.78 8.19
N THR A 76 -9.24 -11.23 6.95
CA THR A 76 -10.39 -10.84 6.13
C THR A 76 -11.66 -11.52 6.63
N LYS A 77 -12.81 -11.05 6.16
CA LYS A 77 -14.04 -11.85 6.18
C LYS A 77 -13.86 -13.12 5.34
N LEU A 78 -14.72 -14.10 5.53
CA LEU A 78 -14.83 -15.23 4.61
C LEU A 78 -15.26 -14.75 3.23
N LEU A 79 -14.54 -15.18 2.21
CA LEU A 79 -14.77 -14.81 0.82
C LEU A 79 -15.29 -16.02 0.06
N ASN A 80 -16.47 -15.90 -0.50
CA ASN A 80 -16.98 -16.88 -1.45
C ASN A 80 -16.28 -16.73 -2.81
N PRO A 81 -16.34 -17.69 -3.69
CA PRO A 81 -15.76 -17.59 -5.04
C PRO A 81 -16.15 -16.27 -5.73
N GLY A 82 -15.15 -15.56 -6.25
CA GLY A 82 -15.32 -14.27 -6.92
C GLY A 82 -15.36 -13.05 -6.01
N GLN A 83 -15.47 -13.22 -4.71
CA GLN A 83 -15.47 -12.10 -3.75
C GLN A 83 -14.06 -11.60 -3.47
N ARG A 84 -13.98 -10.32 -3.05
CA ARG A 84 -12.73 -9.68 -2.63
C ARG A 84 -12.91 -8.89 -1.34
N ALA A 85 -11.82 -8.69 -0.65
CA ALA A 85 -11.75 -7.82 0.53
C ALA A 85 -10.41 -7.11 0.57
N VAL A 86 -10.37 -5.98 1.27
CA VAL A 86 -9.14 -5.23 1.53
C VAL A 86 -8.75 -5.44 2.99
N LEU A 87 -7.49 -5.78 3.22
CA LEU A 87 -6.91 -5.96 4.54
C LEU A 87 -5.72 -5.02 4.70
N LYS A 88 -5.76 -4.16 5.71
CA LYS A 88 -4.65 -3.28 6.07
C LYS A 88 -3.96 -3.81 7.32
N VAL A 89 -2.64 -3.95 7.25
CA VAL A 89 -1.80 -4.41 8.36
C VAL A 89 -0.55 -3.56 8.44
N THR A 90 0.02 -3.44 9.63
CA THR A 90 1.31 -2.79 9.81
C THR A 90 2.40 -3.85 9.86
N LEU A 91 3.38 -3.71 8.97
CA LEU A 91 4.49 -4.64 8.81
C LEU A 91 5.80 -3.97 9.20
N LYS A 92 6.64 -4.69 9.93
CA LYS A 92 7.96 -4.21 10.38
C LYS A 92 9.06 -4.73 9.47
N LYS A 93 10.04 -3.87 9.16
CA LYS A 93 11.20 -4.21 8.34
C LYS A 93 11.97 -5.38 8.97
N GLY A 94 12.37 -6.32 8.12
CA GLY A 94 13.16 -7.49 8.52
C GLY A 94 12.36 -8.60 9.20
N LYS A 95 11.07 -8.42 9.44
CA LYS A 95 10.22 -9.45 10.01
C LYS A 95 9.64 -10.37 8.95
N ARG A 96 9.34 -11.57 9.38
CA ARG A 96 8.60 -12.58 8.63
C ARG A 96 7.22 -12.74 9.25
N TYR A 97 6.19 -12.75 8.42
CA TYR A 97 4.82 -12.90 8.87
C TYR A 97 4.22 -14.16 8.28
N ALA A 98 3.87 -15.08 9.14
CA ALA A 98 3.11 -16.25 8.72
C ALA A 98 1.70 -15.84 8.30
N TYR A 99 1.23 -16.39 7.21
CA TYR A 99 -0.16 -16.22 6.76
C TYR A 99 -0.81 -17.56 6.49
N LEU A 100 -2.11 -17.60 6.63
CA LEU A 100 -2.87 -18.82 6.37
C LEU A 100 -4.34 -18.50 6.09
N CYS A 101 -5.03 -19.46 5.50
CA CYS A 101 -6.49 -19.51 5.45
C CYS A 101 -6.99 -20.18 6.72
N THR A 102 -7.97 -19.57 7.39
CA THR A 102 -8.51 -20.10 8.66
C THR A 102 -9.64 -21.11 8.47
N VAL A 103 -10.10 -21.32 7.25
CA VAL A 103 -11.11 -22.35 6.97
C VAL A 103 -10.55 -23.71 7.37
N PRO A 104 -11.29 -24.52 8.17
CA PRO A 104 -10.78 -25.80 8.65
C PRO A 104 -10.26 -26.68 7.53
N GLY A 105 -9.05 -27.22 7.72
CA GLY A 105 -8.39 -28.12 6.76
C GLY A 105 -7.62 -27.45 5.64
N HIS A 106 -7.89 -26.19 5.32
CA HIS A 106 -7.24 -25.50 4.18
C HIS A 106 -5.75 -25.27 4.41
N ALA A 107 -5.34 -24.84 5.59
CA ALA A 107 -3.92 -24.66 5.91
C ALA A 107 -3.16 -25.99 5.82
N ALA A 108 -3.75 -27.07 6.28
CA ALA A 108 -3.16 -28.42 6.19
C ALA A 108 -2.97 -28.87 4.73
N LEU A 109 -3.82 -28.39 3.82
CA LEU A 109 -3.70 -28.67 2.38
C LEU A 109 -2.66 -27.78 1.67
N GLY A 110 -2.00 -26.87 2.39
CA GLY A 110 -0.95 -26.01 1.84
C GLY A 110 -1.31 -24.53 1.75
N MET A 111 -2.51 -24.14 2.18
CA MET A 111 -2.97 -22.73 2.11
C MET A 111 -2.40 -21.90 3.26
N LYS A 112 -1.09 -21.79 3.27
CA LYS A 112 -0.28 -21.07 4.26
C LYS A 112 1.09 -20.71 3.68
N GLY A 113 1.78 -19.79 4.32
CA GLY A 113 3.14 -19.43 3.94
C GLY A 113 3.71 -18.35 4.85
N THR A 114 4.79 -17.76 4.40
CA THR A 114 5.50 -16.70 5.12
C THR A 114 5.78 -15.54 4.17
N LEU A 115 5.40 -14.33 4.59
CA LEU A 115 5.69 -13.10 3.88
C LEU A 115 6.94 -12.47 4.48
N VAL A 116 7.92 -12.14 3.63
CA VAL A 116 9.14 -11.45 4.02
C VAL A 116 8.97 -9.96 3.77
N VAL A 117 9.32 -9.13 4.75
CA VAL A 117 9.20 -7.67 4.68
C VAL A 117 10.58 -7.04 4.50
N ARG A 118 10.69 -6.17 3.51
CA ARG A 118 11.90 -5.40 3.21
C ARG A 118 11.98 -4.09 3.97
#